data_f395fad3fafdad76a5a13ba98312e846
#
_entry.id   f395fad3fafdad76a5a13ba98312e846
#
_cell.length_a   1.000
_cell.length_b   1.000
_cell.length_c   1.000
_cell.angle_alpha   90.00
_cell.angle_beta   90.00
_cell.angle_gamma   90.00
#
_symmetry.space_group_name_H-M   'P 1'
#
loop_
_entity.id
_entity.type
_entity.pdbx_description
1 polymer ?
#
loop_
_entity_poly.entity_id
_entity_poly.type
_entity_poly.pdbx_seq_one_letter_code
_entity_poly.pdbx_strand_id
1 'polypeptide(L)'
;LYQQGGTVYDEELTKSVLDSDPALKAFKQFTDFYTKYKVSKKLNHLTYFRTGETHIVFMPYTFYANLQAAAPEIKGQWSFAQVPGTVKEDGSVDATVSGTSTGCVIFSNSAHKQAAWEFLKWWTDTEAQVDFGTEIESIQGPSGRYPTANLEALRMLPWSNAELQAILSQCQHTQAMPEAPGGYMTSRYIVSS
;
A
#
# COMPACT_ATOMS: atom_id res chain seq x y z
N LEU A 1 -0.94 4.43 13.48
CA LEU A 1 -2.27 4.58 14.06
C LEU A 1 -2.90 3.20 14.24
N TYR A 2 -3.16 2.42 13.19
CA TYR A 2 -3.81 1.10 13.28
C TYR A 2 -3.07 0.15 14.23
N GLN A 3 -1.76 0.06 14.16
CA GLN A 3 -0.93 -0.77 15.06
C GLN A 3 -1.05 -0.37 16.54
N GLN A 4 -1.52 0.83 16.85
CA GLN A 4 -1.82 1.26 18.22
C GLN A 4 -3.29 1.02 18.60
N GLY A 5 -4.09 0.40 17.72
CA GLY A 5 -5.52 0.17 17.92
C GLY A 5 -6.39 1.41 17.69
N GLY A 6 -5.84 2.45 17.05
CA GLY A 6 -6.60 3.65 16.72
C GLY A 6 -7.17 3.64 15.32
N THR A 7 -8.21 4.45 15.11
CA THR A 7 -8.86 4.70 13.82
C THR A 7 -8.92 6.20 13.54
N VAL A 8 -9.28 6.57 12.31
CA VAL A 8 -9.43 7.97 11.93
C VAL A 8 -10.80 8.51 12.34
N TYR A 9 -11.82 7.65 12.26
CA TYR A 9 -13.21 7.99 12.53
C TYR A 9 -13.82 7.06 13.58
N ASP A 10 -14.90 7.50 14.21
CA ASP A 10 -15.79 6.66 15.01
C ASP A 10 -16.49 5.58 14.15
N GLU A 11 -17.19 4.64 14.78
CA GLU A 11 -17.87 3.54 14.08
C GLU A 11 -18.98 4.03 13.13
N GLU A 12 -19.63 5.15 13.45
CA GLU A 12 -20.68 5.76 12.67
C GLU A 12 -20.14 6.63 11.51
N LEU A 13 -18.83 6.82 11.40
CA LEU A 13 -18.15 7.69 10.42
C LEU A 13 -18.60 9.15 10.46
N THR A 14 -19.03 9.62 11.61
CA THR A 14 -19.57 10.97 11.81
C THR A 14 -18.57 11.95 12.40
N LYS A 15 -17.56 11.44 13.12
CA LYS A 15 -16.59 12.23 13.86
C LYS A 15 -15.18 11.66 13.71
N SER A 16 -14.20 12.53 13.57
CA SER A 16 -12.79 12.14 13.70
C SER A 16 -12.44 11.86 15.16
N VAL A 17 -11.68 10.78 15.40
CA VAL A 17 -11.20 10.35 16.74
C VAL A 17 -9.67 10.41 16.84
N LEU A 18 -9.05 11.30 16.08
CA LEU A 18 -7.60 11.52 16.11
C LEU A 18 -7.08 12.20 17.40
N ASP A 19 -7.97 12.59 18.28
CA ASP A 19 -7.70 13.04 19.64
C ASP A 19 -7.70 11.92 20.69
N SER A 20 -7.93 10.67 20.27
CA SER A 20 -7.91 9.50 21.17
C SER A 20 -6.50 9.13 21.63
N ASP A 21 -6.38 8.46 22.78
CA ASP A 21 -5.10 8.00 23.32
C ASP A 21 -4.26 7.17 22.33
N PRO A 22 -4.84 6.18 21.58
CA PRO A 22 -4.10 5.47 20.56
C PRO A 22 -3.59 6.37 19.44
N ALA A 23 -4.37 7.38 19.04
CA ALA A 23 -3.97 8.31 17.99
C ALA A 23 -2.85 9.24 18.47
N LEU A 24 -2.94 9.78 19.69
CA LEU A 24 -1.88 10.59 20.29
C LEU A 24 -0.58 9.81 20.48
N LYS A 25 -0.66 8.54 20.89
CA LYS A 25 0.49 7.65 21.00
C LYS A 25 1.15 7.40 19.65
N ALA A 26 0.35 7.13 18.61
CA ALA A 26 0.83 6.93 17.24
C ALA A 26 1.49 8.21 16.69
N PHE A 27 0.88 9.37 16.91
CA PHE A 27 1.41 10.65 16.47
C PHE A 27 2.74 10.98 17.16
N LYS A 28 2.83 10.76 18.47
CA LYS A 28 4.08 10.93 19.22
C LYS A 28 5.18 10.02 18.66
N GLN A 29 4.88 8.74 18.44
CA GLN A 29 5.83 7.79 17.86
C GLN A 29 6.29 8.23 16.46
N PHE A 30 5.37 8.72 15.63
CA PHE A 30 5.69 9.23 14.31
C PHE A 30 6.60 10.46 14.36
N THR A 31 6.31 11.42 15.24
CA THR A 31 7.14 12.62 15.41
C THR A 31 8.52 12.31 15.98
N ASP A 32 8.64 11.28 16.81
CA ASP A 32 9.92 10.83 17.37
C ASP A 32 10.92 10.41 16.26
N PHE A 33 10.45 9.91 15.10
CA PHE A 33 11.35 9.63 13.97
C PHE A 33 12.14 10.89 13.56
N TYR A 34 11.50 12.03 13.56
CA TYR A 34 12.12 13.30 13.12
C TYR A 34 12.82 14.04 14.26
N THR A 35 12.20 14.08 15.44
CA THR A 35 12.69 14.88 16.57
C THR A 35 13.77 14.17 17.37
N LYS A 36 13.61 12.86 17.59
CA LYS A 36 14.50 12.03 18.40
C LYS A 36 15.52 11.27 17.55
N TYR A 37 15.05 10.57 16.51
CA TYR A 37 15.90 9.72 15.67
C TYR A 37 16.50 10.45 14.47
N LYS A 38 16.13 11.72 14.25
CA LYS A 38 16.71 12.61 13.23
C LYS A 38 16.57 12.10 11.80
N VAL A 39 15.51 11.34 11.52
CA VAL A 39 15.18 10.94 10.14
C VAL A 39 14.92 12.21 9.34
N SER A 40 15.47 12.30 8.14
CA SER A 40 15.28 13.47 7.27
C SER A 40 13.83 13.60 6.80
N LYS A 41 13.27 14.80 6.86
CA LYS A 41 11.93 15.11 6.37
C LYS A 41 11.84 15.24 4.85
N LYS A 42 12.97 15.52 4.19
CA LYS A 42 13.04 15.78 2.74
C LYS A 42 13.94 14.73 2.09
N LEU A 43 13.36 13.57 1.78
CA LEU A 43 14.06 12.51 1.08
C LEU A 43 13.41 12.30 -0.30
N ASN A 44 14.23 12.35 -1.35
CA ASN A 44 13.88 11.71 -2.60
C ASN A 44 14.19 10.21 -2.43
N HIS A 45 13.20 9.44 -2.02
CA HIS A 45 13.37 8.03 -1.66
C HIS A 45 14.04 7.21 -2.77
N LEU A 46 13.67 7.44 -4.03
CA LEU A 46 14.27 6.73 -5.16
C LEU A 46 15.77 7.06 -5.29
N THR A 47 16.12 8.33 -5.29
CA THR A 47 17.51 8.77 -5.46
C THR A 47 18.38 8.28 -4.31
N TYR A 48 17.98 8.54 -3.06
CA TYR A 48 18.80 8.18 -1.89
C TYR A 48 18.90 6.66 -1.67
N PHE A 49 17.86 5.90 -2.02
CA PHE A 49 17.91 4.45 -1.98
C PHE A 49 18.86 3.90 -3.07
N ARG A 50 18.75 4.44 -4.28
CA ARG A 50 19.57 4.08 -5.42
C ARG A 50 21.07 4.38 -5.20
N THR A 51 21.40 5.50 -4.54
CA THR A 51 22.77 5.88 -4.22
C THR A 51 23.33 5.23 -2.96
N GLY A 52 22.51 4.47 -2.24
CA GLY A 52 22.91 3.83 -0.98
C GLY A 52 22.97 4.77 0.23
N GLU A 53 22.50 6.00 0.10
CA GLU A 53 22.42 6.95 1.23
C GLU A 53 21.31 6.59 2.21
N THR A 54 20.27 5.90 1.74
CA THR A 54 19.20 5.34 2.57
C THR A 54 19.10 3.85 2.33
N HIS A 55 19.25 3.04 3.39
CA HIS A 55 19.27 1.59 3.30
C HIS A 55 17.88 0.96 3.43
N ILE A 56 16.92 1.67 4.03
CA ILE A 56 15.54 1.20 4.26
C ILE A 56 14.59 2.33 3.87
N VAL A 57 13.57 1.98 3.08
CA VAL A 57 12.46 2.89 2.72
C VAL A 57 11.13 2.21 2.95
N PHE A 58 10.12 2.97 3.39
CA PHE A 58 8.74 2.50 3.51
C PHE A 58 7.96 3.04 2.32
N MET A 59 7.57 2.14 1.43
CA MET A 59 6.92 2.51 0.16
C MET A 59 5.82 1.50 -0.19
N PRO A 60 4.81 1.89 -0.97
CA PRO A 60 3.90 0.92 -1.56
C PRO A 60 4.68 -0.12 -2.39
N TYR A 61 4.21 -1.38 -2.42
CA TYR A 61 4.94 -2.42 -3.16
C TYR A 61 5.05 -2.14 -4.67
N THR A 62 4.18 -1.29 -5.22
CA THR A 62 4.27 -0.76 -6.59
C THR A 62 5.58 0.00 -6.86
N PHE A 63 6.29 0.43 -5.83
CA PHE A 63 7.63 1.03 -5.94
C PHE A 63 8.67 0.06 -6.53
N TYR A 64 8.40 -1.23 -6.49
CA TYR A 64 9.15 -2.26 -7.20
C TYR A 64 9.36 -1.89 -8.68
N ALA A 65 8.27 -1.56 -9.39
CA ALA A 65 8.34 -1.17 -10.80
C ALA A 65 9.23 0.07 -11.02
N ASN A 66 9.14 1.05 -10.12
CA ASN A 66 9.98 2.26 -10.19
C ASN A 66 11.48 1.93 -10.03
N LEU A 67 11.83 1.04 -9.10
CA LEU A 67 13.21 0.59 -8.91
C LEU A 67 13.72 -0.20 -10.12
N GLN A 68 12.90 -1.09 -10.68
CA GLN A 68 13.28 -1.86 -11.87
C GLN A 68 13.52 -0.96 -13.09
N ALA A 69 12.75 0.12 -13.24
CA ALA A 69 12.88 1.04 -14.37
C ALA A 69 14.01 2.07 -14.18
N ALA A 70 14.12 2.66 -12.97
CA ALA A 70 14.93 3.85 -12.75
C ALA A 70 16.24 3.61 -11.98
N ALA A 71 16.45 2.38 -11.47
CA ALA A 71 17.64 2.03 -10.69
C ALA A 71 18.22 0.65 -11.11
N PRO A 72 18.51 0.44 -12.42
CA PRO A 72 19.00 -0.86 -12.89
C PRO A 72 20.37 -1.23 -12.31
N GLU A 73 21.17 -0.26 -11.87
CA GLU A 73 22.49 -0.45 -11.27
C GLU A 73 22.48 -1.14 -9.91
N ILE A 74 21.38 -1.08 -9.19
CA ILE A 74 21.20 -1.79 -7.91
C ILE A 74 20.32 -3.05 -8.03
N LYS A 75 20.08 -3.51 -9.24
CA LYS A 75 19.29 -4.73 -9.47
C LYS A 75 19.90 -5.92 -8.75
N GLY A 76 19.09 -6.64 -7.98
CA GLY A 76 19.53 -7.79 -7.19
C GLY A 76 20.23 -7.45 -5.88
N GLN A 77 20.40 -6.16 -5.55
CA GLN A 77 21.03 -5.70 -4.30
C GLN A 77 20.01 -5.28 -3.25
N TRP A 78 18.73 -5.40 -3.54
CA TRP A 78 17.63 -5.04 -2.64
C TRP A 78 16.54 -6.10 -2.65
N SER A 79 15.77 -6.12 -1.60
CA SER A 79 14.55 -6.90 -1.48
C SER A 79 13.52 -6.11 -0.69
N PHE A 80 12.33 -6.65 -0.54
CA PHE A 80 11.31 -6.06 0.33
C PHE A 80 10.74 -7.10 1.30
N ALA A 81 10.23 -6.62 2.39
CA ALA A 81 9.63 -7.41 3.45
C ALA A 81 8.37 -6.71 3.96
N GLN A 82 7.59 -7.43 4.73
CA GLN A 82 6.47 -6.87 5.47
C GLN A 82 6.95 -5.73 6.38
N VAL A 83 6.12 -4.69 6.52
CA VAL A 83 6.38 -3.58 7.43
C VAL A 83 6.47 -4.10 8.87
N PRO A 84 7.49 -3.70 9.65
CA PRO A 84 7.61 -4.10 11.05
C PRO A 84 6.36 -3.72 11.86
N GLY A 85 5.91 -4.66 12.68
CA GLY A 85 4.73 -4.48 13.51
C GLY A 85 5.05 -3.97 14.92
N THR A 86 3.99 -3.63 15.64
CA THR A 86 4.03 -3.30 17.07
C THR A 86 3.73 -4.56 17.90
N VAL A 87 4.60 -4.87 18.84
CA VAL A 87 4.37 -5.95 19.80
C VAL A 87 3.28 -5.54 20.78
N LYS A 88 2.23 -6.33 20.89
CA LYS A 88 1.10 -6.16 21.82
C LYS A 88 1.43 -6.76 23.20
N GLU A 89 0.59 -6.46 24.17
CA GLU A 89 0.74 -6.97 25.55
C GLU A 89 0.70 -8.49 25.65
N ASP A 90 -0.06 -9.14 24.77
CA ASP A 90 -0.16 -10.61 24.67
C ASP A 90 1.01 -11.25 23.91
N GLY A 91 1.99 -10.46 23.48
CA GLY A 91 3.15 -10.90 22.70
C GLY A 91 2.91 -11.07 21.21
N SER A 92 1.68 -10.88 20.72
CA SER A 92 1.38 -10.86 19.28
C SER A 92 2.01 -9.63 18.60
N VAL A 93 2.23 -9.73 17.29
CA VAL A 93 2.78 -8.63 16.49
C VAL A 93 1.72 -8.13 15.52
N ASP A 94 1.32 -6.89 15.69
CA ASP A 94 0.39 -6.21 14.79
C ASP A 94 1.18 -5.44 13.73
N ALA A 95 1.18 -5.94 12.50
CA ALA A 95 1.86 -5.34 11.35
C ALA A 95 0.89 -4.56 10.43
N THR A 96 -0.27 -4.15 10.95
CA THR A 96 -1.29 -3.45 10.17
C THR A 96 -0.78 -2.12 9.62
N VAL A 97 -0.98 -1.94 8.33
CA VAL A 97 -0.68 -0.70 7.62
C VAL A 97 -1.91 -0.17 6.89
N SER A 98 -1.89 1.13 6.57
CA SER A 98 -2.90 1.69 5.67
C SER A 98 -2.68 1.15 4.25
N GLY A 99 -3.76 0.68 3.64
CA GLY A 99 -3.77 0.24 2.24
C GLY A 99 -4.56 1.19 1.36
N THR A 100 -4.13 1.28 0.10
CA THR A 100 -4.87 1.96 -0.97
C THR A 100 -5.02 1.01 -2.15
N SER A 101 -6.14 1.13 -2.85
CA SER A 101 -6.40 0.36 -4.07
C SER A 101 -7.08 1.22 -5.11
N THR A 102 -6.99 0.79 -6.37
CA THR A 102 -7.78 1.39 -7.44
C THR A 102 -9.03 0.54 -7.66
N GLY A 103 -10.20 1.17 -7.59
CA GLY A 103 -11.49 0.53 -7.82
C GLY A 103 -12.10 0.97 -9.14
N CYS A 104 -12.93 0.10 -9.72
CA CYS A 104 -13.76 0.42 -10.87
C CYS A 104 -15.20 0.65 -10.42
N VAL A 105 -15.85 1.68 -10.96
CA VAL A 105 -17.23 2.02 -10.63
C VAL A 105 -18.09 2.16 -11.88
N ILE A 106 -19.38 1.84 -11.76
CA ILE A 106 -20.37 2.08 -12.81
C ILE A 106 -21.26 3.24 -12.37
N PHE A 107 -21.26 4.31 -13.15
CA PHE A 107 -22.10 5.46 -12.83
C PHE A 107 -23.58 5.13 -12.87
N SER A 108 -24.35 5.69 -11.94
CA SER A 108 -25.80 5.46 -11.83
C SER A 108 -26.59 5.92 -13.07
N ASN A 109 -26.08 6.92 -13.82
CA ASN A 109 -26.68 7.46 -15.03
C ASN A 109 -26.17 6.76 -16.33
N SER A 110 -25.32 5.74 -16.23
CA SER A 110 -24.86 4.98 -17.41
C SER A 110 -26.06 4.32 -18.13
N ALA A 111 -26.13 4.47 -19.44
CA ALA A 111 -27.10 3.77 -20.29
C ALA A 111 -26.74 2.29 -20.53
N HIS A 112 -25.50 1.87 -20.22
CA HIS A 112 -24.96 0.55 -20.54
C HIS A 112 -24.48 -0.22 -19.29
N LYS A 113 -25.22 -0.13 -18.17
CA LYS A 113 -24.80 -0.71 -16.88
C LYS A 113 -24.53 -2.22 -16.96
N GLN A 114 -25.38 -2.95 -17.69
CA GLN A 114 -25.21 -4.39 -17.82
C GLN A 114 -23.92 -4.75 -18.58
N ALA A 115 -23.65 -4.07 -19.69
CA ALA A 115 -22.41 -4.31 -20.44
C ALA A 115 -21.17 -3.90 -19.64
N ALA A 116 -21.24 -2.79 -18.89
CA ALA A 116 -20.19 -2.38 -17.99
C ALA A 116 -19.95 -3.40 -16.88
N TRP A 117 -21.01 -3.99 -16.33
CA TRP A 117 -20.89 -5.05 -15.32
C TRP A 117 -20.24 -6.31 -15.86
N GLU A 118 -20.62 -6.76 -17.06
CA GLU A 118 -19.98 -7.91 -17.72
C GLU A 118 -18.48 -7.65 -17.97
N PHE A 119 -18.13 -6.43 -18.40
CA PHE A 119 -16.73 -6.04 -18.56
C PHE A 119 -15.97 -6.06 -17.22
N LEU A 120 -16.56 -5.53 -16.15
CA LEU A 120 -15.90 -5.52 -14.83
C LEU A 120 -15.69 -6.94 -14.28
N LYS A 121 -16.67 -7.82 -14.45
CA LYS A 121 -16.52 -9.23 -14.06
C LYS A 121 -15.36 -9.89 -14.81
N TRP A 122 -15.31 -9.71 -16.13
CA TRP A 122 -14.22 -10.22 -16.95
C TRP A 122 -12.88 -9.61 -16.54
N TRP A 123 -12.82 -8.29 -16.39
CA TRP A 123 -11.58 -7.60 -16.05
C TRP A 123 -11.02 -8.03 -14.69
N THR A 124 -11.86 -8.29 -13.70
CA THR A 124 -11.43 -8.70 -12.35
C THR A 124 -11.25 -10.21 -12.20
N ASP A 125 -11.56 -10.98 -13.23
CA ASP A 125 -11.35 -12.42 -13.25
C ASP A 125 -9.86 -12.80 -13.23
N THR A 126 -9.55 -13.96 -12.65
CA THR A 126 -8.18 -14.42 -12.48
C THR A 126 -7.45 -14.57 -13.80
N GLU A 127 -8.09 -15.18 -14.81
CA GLU A 127 -7.50 -15.41 -16.12
C GLU A 127 -7.14 -14.08 -16.81
N ALA A 128 -8.09 -13.14 -16.87
CA ALA A 128 -7.85 -11.81 -17.46
C ALA A 128 -6.71 -11.04 -16.76
N GLN A 129 -6.63 -11.13 -15.45
CA GLN A 129 -5.58 -10.47 -14.67
C GLN A 129 -4.20 -11.11 -14.87
N VAL A 130 -4.14 -12.43 -15.01
CA VAL A 130 -2.90 -13.15 -15.30
C VAL A 130 -2.42 -12.87 -16.72
N ASP A 131 -3.32 -12.95 -17.71
CA ASP A 131 -2.99 -12.69 -19.11
C ASP A 131 -2.48 -11.26 -19.28
N PHE A 132 -3.19 -10.28 -18.75
CA PHE A 132 -2.75 -8.89 -18.79
C PHE A 132 -1.41 -8.68 -18.10
N GLY A 133 -1.23 -9.23 -16.90
CA GLY A 133 0.01 -9.07 -16.13
C GLY A 133 1.21 -9.73 -16.82
N THR A 134 1.01 -10.89 -17.41
CA THR A 134 2.04 -11.61 -18.16
C THR A 134 2.40 -10.88 -19.45
N GLU A 135 1.41 -10.40 -20.20
CA GLU A 135 1.63 -9.70 -21.45
C GLU A 135 2.37 -8.37 -21.22
N ILE A 136 1.94 -7.56 -20.26
CA ILE A 136 2.61 -6.28 -19.98
C ILE A 136 4.06 -6.50 -19.51
N GLU A 137 4.33 -7.52 -18.70
CA GLU A 137 5.69 -7.84 -18.28
C GLU A 137 6.54 -8.40 -19.44
N SER A 138 5.95 -9.14 -20.37
CA SER A 138 6.66 -9.61 -21.57
C SER A 138 7.17 -8.45 -22.44
N ILE A 139 6.42 -7.34 -22.48
CA ILE A 139 6.75 -6.14 -23.26
C ILE A 139 7.74 -5.23 -22.51
N GLN A 140 7.51 -5.00 -21.22
CA GLN A 140 8.24 -4.01 -20.44
C GLN A 140 9.32 -4.61 -19.52
N GLY A 141 9.41 -5.94 -19.47
CA GLY A 141 10.24 -6.64 -18.49
C GLY A 141 9.75 -6.45 -17.06
N PRO A 142 10.60 -6.69 -16.04
CA PRO A 142 10.20 -6.63 -14.62
C PRO A 142 9.61 -5.29 -14.16
N SER A 143 9.86 -4.19 -14.87
CA SER A 143 9.25 -2.88 -14.60
C SER A 143 7.74 -2.86 -14.90
N GLY A 144 7.28 -3.75 -15.78
CA GLY A 144 5.86 -3.94 -16.11
C GLY A 144 5.13 -4.89 -15.16
N ARG A 145 5.76 -5.37 -14.09
CA ARG A 145 5.14 -6.30 -13.14
C ARG A 145 3.84 -5.74 -12.58
N TYR A 146 2.74 -6.45 -12.85
CA TYR A 146 1.39 -5.96 -12.59
C TYR A 146 0.98 -6.14 -11.12
N PRO A 147 0.61 -5.06 -10.41
CA PRO A 147 0.20 -5.12 -9.02
C PRO A 147 -1.30 -5.43 -8.89
N THR A 148 -1.71 -6.63 -9.29
CA THR A 148 -3.12 -7.05 -9.21
C THR A 148 -3.62 -7.12 -7.77
N ALA A 149 -4.90 -6.75 -7.56
CA ALA A 149 -5.62 -6.98 -6.29
C ALA A 149 -6.24 -8.39 -6.21
N ASN A 150 -6.27 -9.14 -7.32
CA ASN A 150 -6.73 -10.53 -7.33
C ASN A 150 -5.61 -11.43 -6.78
N LEU A 151 -5.80 -11.96 -5.57
CA LEU A 151 -4.76 -12.75 -4.87
C LEU A 151 -4.46 -14.08 -5.55
N GLU A 152 -5.40 -14.66 -6.31
CA GLU A 152 -5.14 -15.87 -7.10
C GLU A 152 -4.28 -15.54 -8.32
N ALA A 153 -4.62 -14.49 -9.05
CA ALA A 153 -3.79 -14.00 -10.14
C ALA A 153 -2.39 -13.61 -9.67
N LEU A 154 -2.28 -12.92 -8.51
CA LEU A 154 -1.00 -12.54 -7.93
C LEU A 154 -0.07 -13.75 -7.73
N ARG A 155 -0.62 -14.90 -7.33
CA ARG A 155 0.14 -16.16 -7.14
C ARG A 155 0.64 -16.77 -8.44
N MET A 156 0.01 -16.44 -9.56
CA MET A 156 0.35 -16.95 -10.88
C MET A 156 1.30 -16.03 -11.66
N LEU A 157 1.47 -14.79 -11.21
CA LEU A 157 2.43 -13.85 -11.78
C LEU A 157 3.86 -14.19 -11.34
N PRO A 158 4.90 -13.78 -12.10
CA PRO A 158 6.27 -14.25 -11.93
C PRO A 158 7.02 -13.58 -10.75
N TRP A 159 6.39 -13.54 -9.57
CA TRP A 159 7.04 -13.18 -8.32
C TRP A 159 7.92 -14.33 -7.82
N SER A 160 9.08 -14.02 -7.27
CA SER A 160 9.81 -15.03 -6.49
C SER A 160 9.01 -15.45 -5.26
N ASN A 161 9.25 -16.66 -4.74
CA ASN A 161 8.55 -17.11 -3.54
C ASN A 161 8.71 -16.16 -2.35
N ALA A 162 9.89 -15.57 -2.16
CA ALA A 162 10.14 -14.64 -1.06
C ALA A 162 9.32 -13.35 -1.22
N GLU A 163 9.30 -12.77 -2.44
CA GLU A 163 8.52 -11.57 -2.75
C GLU A 163 7.03 -11.83 -2.60
N LEU A 164 6.53 -12.94 -3.15
CA LEU A 164 5.13 -13.33 -3.06
C LEU A 164 4.68 -13.48 -1.61
N GLN A 165 5.47 -14.16 -0.77
CA GLN A 165 5.14 -14.33 0.64
C GLN A 165 5.13 -12.99 1.39
N ALA A 166 6.07 -12.10 1.10
CA ALA A 166 6.10 -10.76 1.70
C ALA A 166 4.84 -9.96 1.33
N ILE A 167 4.42 -9.97 0.05
CA ILE A 167 3.21 -9.28 -0.41
C ILE A 167 1.97 -9.89 0.25
N LEU A 168 1.79 -11.22 0.19
CA LEU A 168 0.62 -11.90 0.74
C LEU A 168 0.51 -11.71 2.26
N SER A 169 1.63 -11.77 2.97
CA SER A 169 1.67 -11.50 4.41
C SER A 169 1.24 -10.07 4.72
N GLN A 170 1.73 -9.09 3.97
CA GLN A 170 1.33 -7.70 4.18
C GLN A 170 -0.15 -7.47 3.82
N CYS A 171 -0.68 -8.11 2.78
CA CYS A 171 -2.10 -8.01 2.41
C CYS A 171 -3.04 -8.42 3.55
N GLN A 172 -2.65 -9.42 4.36
CA GLN A 172 -3.43 -9.85 5.55
C GLN A 172 -3.45 -8.80 6.67
N HIS A 173 -2.50 -7.87 6.65
CA HIS A 173 -2.34 -6.80 7.63
C HIS A 173 -2.54 -5.41 7.00
N THR A 174 -3.48 -5.32 6.06
CA THR A 174 -3.79 -4.07 5.38
C THR A 174 -5.21 -3.63 5.72
N GLN A 175 -5.37 -2.39 6.15
CA GLN A 175 -6.63 -1.78 6.47
C GLN A 175 -6.80 -0.48 5.67
N ALA A 176 -7.88 -0.37 4.90
CA ALA A 176 -8.20 0.88 4.22
C ALA A 176 -8.69 1.93 5.23
N MET A 177 -8.41 3.19 4.96
CA MET A 177 -9.08 4.27 5.67
C MET A 177 -10.55 4.29 5.26
N PRO A 178 -11.50 4.28 6.22
CA PRO A 178 -12.93 4.35 5.89
C PRO A 178 -13.27 5.63 5.11
N GLU A 179 -14.13 5.48 4.11
CA GLU A 179 -14.67 6.61 3.37
C GLU A 179 -15.81 7.25 4.18
N ALA A 180 -15.64 8.51 4.54
CA ALA A 180 -16.61 9.29 5.31
C ALA A 180 -16.99 10.57 4.54
N PRO A 181 -18.20 11.10 4.74
CA PRO A 181 -18.54 12.43 4.24
C PRO A 181 -17.52 13.46 4.73
N GLY A 182 -16.94 14.24 3.80
CA GLY A 182 -15.86 15.17 4.12
C GLY A 182 -14.46 14.56 4.29
N GLY A 183 -14.29 13.25 4.08
CA GLY A 183 -13.02 12.52 4.21
C GLY A 183 -11.88 13.12 3.40
N TYR A 184 -12.17 13.71 2.24
CA TYR A 184 -11.20 14.47 1.46
C TYR A 184 -10.56 15.62 2.26
N MET A 185 -11.35 16.37 3.02
CA MET A 185 -10.83 17.47 3.84
C MET A 185 -9.99 16.94 5.01
N THR A 186 -10.46 15.88 5.66
CA THR A 186 -9.70 15.20 6.74
C THR A 186 -8.33 14.74 6.21
N SER A 187 -8.29 14.07 5.07
CA SER A 187 -7.04 13.62 4.45
C SER A 187 -6.08 14.78 4.15
N ARG A 188 -6.61 15.91 3.63
CA ARG A 188 -5.80 17.11 3.39
C ARG A 188 -5.17 17.66 4.67
N TYR A 189 -5.93 17.74 5.75
CA TYR A 189 -5.40 18.23 7.03
C TYR A 189 -4.33 17.29 7.60
N ILE A 190 -4.54 15.98 7.53
CA ILE A 190 -3.54 15.00 7.99
C ILE A 190 -2.22 15.13 7.20
N VAL A 191 -2.30 15.32 5.88
CA VAL A 191 -1.10 15.39 5.02
C VAL A 191 -0.40 16.76 5.12
N SER A 192 -1.12 17.83 5.44
CA SER A 192 -0.58 19.19 5.48
C SER A 192 -0.06 19.62 6.86
N SER A 193 -0.31 18.84 7.90
CA SER A 193 0.19 19.08 9.25
C SER A 193 1.56 18.44 9.46
#